data_5db87b238cee5e7960274915ec6e9203
#
_entry.id   5db87b238cee5e7960274915ec6e9203
#
_cell.length_a   1.000
_cell.length_b   1.000
_cell.length_c   1.000
_cell.angle_alpha   90.00
_cell.angle_beta   90.00
_cell.angle_gamma   90.00
#
_symmetry.space_group_name_H-M   'P 1'
#
loop_
_entity.id
_entity.type
_entity.pdbx_description
1 polymer ?
#
loop_
_entity_poly.entity_id
_entity_poly.type
_entity_poly.pdbx_seq_one_letter_code
_entity_poly.pdbx_strand_id
1 'polypeptide(L)'
;IGWDEIALANLDPGSVVQLWRPYWPTDQTENMDSAQVALRAEFEAGILGAVDAGATVVLSPADRLYLDMKYDTSTVLGLTWAGVPDERMSYDWSISDKFSSLPEDAIAGVEAPLWSETLGTLEDFEYMAFPRLAGVAELGWTPASLRDWAEYRIRLGAQSARWMVLGINFRRSPLIPWDMGPTNH
;
A
#
# COMPACT_ATOMS: atom_id res chain seq x y z
N ILE A 1 -17.21 -5.93 5.86
CA ILE A 1 -15.75 -5.86 5.73
C ILE A 1 -15.08 -5.91 7.09
N GLY A 2 -13.96 -6.55 7.23
CA GLY A 2 -13.10 -6.57 8.42
C GLY A 2 -11.66 -6.87 8.06
N TRP A 3 -10.75 -6.54 8.99
CA TRP A 3 -9.34 -6.87 8.86
C TRP A 3 -9.15 -8.40 8.77
N ASP A 4 -8.01 -8.85 8.27
CA ASP A 4 -7.77 -10.26 7.94
C ASP A 4 -7.95 -11.25 9.11
N GLU A 5 -7.97 -10.77 10.36
CA GLU A 5 -8.30 -11.56 11.53
C GLU A 5 -9.69 -12.19 11.46
N ILE A 6 -10.64 -11.57 10.74
CA ILE A 6 -11.98 -12.16 10.58
C ILE A 6 -11.97 -13.46 9.75
N ALA A 7 -10.95 -13.68 8.94
CA ALA A 7 -10.81 -14.86 8.10
C ALA A 7 -10.64 -16.17 8.92
N LEU A 8 -10.32 -16.06 10.22
CA LEU A 8 -10.27 -17.20 11.13
C LEU A 8 -11.67 -17.61 11.67
N ALA A 9 -12.70 -16.84 11.32
CA ALA A 9 -14.09 -17.15 11.68
C ALA A 9 -14.88 -17.71 10.48
N ASN A 10 -16.06 -18.28 10.74
CA ASN A 10 -16.98 -18.65 9.67
C ASN A 10 -17.59 -17.36 9.08
N LEU A 11 -17.24 -17.05 7.86
CA LEU A 11 -17.73 -15.87 7.13
C LEU A 11 -18.89 -16.25 6.21
N ASP A 12 -19.87 -15.34 6.10
CA ASP A 12 -20.93 -15.46 5.11
C ASP A 12 -20.37 -15.11 3.71
N PRO A 13 -20.92 -15.72 2.64
CA PRO A 13 -20.62 -15.33 1.26
C PRO A 13 -20.84 -13.83 1.04
N GLY A 14 -19.92 -13.18 0.30
CA GLY A 14 -19.94 -11.74 0.09
C GLY A 14 -19.28 -10.94 1.21
N SER A 15 -18.71 -11.58 2.24
CA SER A 15 -17.81 -10.93 3.17
C SER A 15 -16.57 -10.36 2.46
N VAL A 16 -16.01 -9.28 3.01
CA VAL A 16 -14.78 -8.68 2.48
C VAL A 16 -13.70 -8.73 3.55
N VAL A 17 -12.59 -9.37 3.22
CA VAL A 17 -11.42 -9.49 4.09
C VAL A 17 -10.38 -8.45 3.66
N GLN A 18 -9.97 -7.57 4.58
CA GLN A 18 -8.91 -6.59 4.33
C GLN A 18 -7.56 -7.15 4.76
N LEU A 19 -6.74 -7.54 3.79
CA LEU A 19 -5.43 -8.13 4.02
C LEU A 19 -4.38 -7.03 4.20
N TRP A 20 -3.88 -6.87 5.42
CA TRP A 20 -2.93 -5.80 5.77
C TRP A 20 -1.51 -6.30 6.05
N ARG A 21 -1.32 -7.61 6.27
CA ARG A 21 -0.03 -8.16 6.68
C ARG A 21 1.04 -7.94 5.62
N PRO A 22 2.23 -7.44 6.00
CA PRO A 22 3.31 -7.15 5.04
C PRO A 22 3.96 -8.42 4.48
N TYR A 23 3.83 -9.54 5.19
CA TYR A 23 4.55 -10.79 4.92
C TYR A 23 3.66 -11.80 4.23
N TRP A 24 3.56 -11.69 2.95
CA TRP A 24 2.93 -12.66 2.07
C TRP A 24 3.81 -12.84 0.83
N PRO A 25 4.08 -14.02 0.33
CA PRO A 25 3.65 -15.38 0.76
C PRO A 25 4.47 -15.94 1.94
N THR A 26 4.09 -17.12 2.42
CA THR A 26 4.70 -17.81 3.56
C THR A 26 6.15 -18.27 3.35
N ASP A 27 6.67 -18.21 2.14
CA ASP A 27 8.05 -18.54 1.80
C ASP A 27 9.10 -17.49 2.27
N GLN A 28 8.65 -16.27 2.63
CA GLN A 28 9.54 -15.24 3.20
C GLN A 28 9.74 -15.40 4.71
N THR A 29 10.31 -16.54 5.11
CA THR A 29 10.41 -16.94 6.52
C THR A 29 11.82 -16.91 7.10
N GLU A 30 12.81 -16.46 6.35
CA GLU A 30 14.25 -16.58 6.70
C GLU A 30 14.65 -15.99 8.07
N ASN A 31 13.87 -15.02 8.58
CA ASN A 31 14.14 -14.35 9.86
C ASN A 31 13.01 -14.58 10.89
N MET A 32 12.16 -15.60 10.72
CA MET A 32 11.03 -15.89 11.59
C MET A 32 11.29 -17.12 12.45
N ASP A 33 10.82 -17.06 13.69
CA ASP A 33 10.74 -18.26 14.52
C ASP A 33 9.57 -19.18 14.08
N SER A 34 9.57 -20.40 14.59
CA SER A 34 8.58 -21.41 14.21
C SER A 34 7.12 -21.03 14.56
N ALA A 35 6.91 -20.24 15.61
CA ALA A 35 5.59 -19.79 16.02
C ALA A 35 5.07 -18.71 15.06
N GLN A 36 5.93 -17.81 14.65
CA GLN A 36 5.62 -16.78 13.63
C GLN A 36 5.29 -17.41 12.28
N VAL A 37 6.05 -18.42 11.86
CA VAL A 37 5.78 -19.17 10.62
C VAL A 37 4.42 -19.87 10.69
N ALA A 38 4.13 -20.57 11.80
CA ALA A 38 2.86 -21.26 11.99
C ALA A 38 1.67 -20.30 11.99
N LEU A 39 1.78 -19.15 12.68
CA LEU A 39 0.74 -18.13 12.73
C LEU A 39 0.46 -17.54 11.32
N ARG A 40 1.49 -17.28 10.53
CA ARG A 40 1.32 -16.82 9.14
C ARG A 40 0.59 -17.85 8.28
N ALA A 41 0.98 -19.11 8.38
CA ALA A 41 0.33 -20.19 7.65
C ALA A 41 -1.15 -20.34 8.04
N GLU A 42 -1.48 -20.14 9.31
CA GLU A 42 -2.86 -20.13 9.80
C GLU A 42 -3.68 -18.99 9.17
N PHE A 43 -3.16 -17.76 9.16
CA PHE A 43 -3.84 -16.62 8.52
C PHE A 43 -4.00 -16.82 7.02
N GLU A 44 -2.96 -17.31 6.33
CA GLU A 44 -3.02 -17.59 4.89
C GLU A 44 -4.11 -18.63 4.60
N ALA A 45 -4.12 -19.74 5.34
CA ALA A 45 -5.15 -20.77 5.19
C ALA A 45 -6.55 -20.24 5.50
N GLY A 46 -6.70 -19.39 6.52
CA GLY A 46 -7.97 -18.75 6.86
C GLY A 46 -8.48 -17.85 5.72
N ILE A 47 -7.62 -17.02 5.12
CA ILE A 47 -7.98 -16.16 4.01
C ILE A 47 -8.38 -16.97 2.77
N LEU A 48 -7.62 -18.01 2.43
CA LEU A 48 -7.95 -18.90 1.31
C LEU A 48 -9.27 -19.64 1.55
N GLY A 49 -9.50 -20.13 2.79
CA GLY A 49 -10.77 -20.73 3.17
C GLY A 49 -11.96 -19.75 3.11
N ALA A 50 -11.75 -18.48 3.47
CA ALA A 50 -12.79 -17.45 3.33
C ALA A 50 -13.10 -17.16 1.85
N VAL A 51 -12.08 -17.11 0.99
CA VAL A 51 -12.25 -16.96 -0.47
C VAL A 51 -13.01 -18.15 -1.06
N ASP A 52 -12.67 -19.37 -0.69
CA ASP A 52 -13.38 -20.58 -1.11
C ASP A 52 -14.86 -20.57 -0.65
N ALA A 53 -15.16 -19.91 0.46
CA ALA A 53 -16.52 -19.69 0.96
C ALA A 53 -17.26 -18.51 0.30
N GLY A 54 -16.63 -17.81 -0.64
CA GLY A 54 -17.23 -16.71 -1.41
C GLY A 54 -16.96 -15.32 -0.85
N ALA A 55 -15.93 -15.14 -0.01
CA ALA A 55 -15.43 -13.82 0.37
C ALA A 55 -14.55 -13.23 -0.75
N THR A 56 -14.41 -11.90 -0.73
CA THR A 56 -13.43 -11.18 -1.55
C THR A 56 -12.37 -10.53 -0.66
N VAL A 57 -11.23 -10.13 -1.25
CA VAL A 57 -10.11 -9.58 -0.53
C VAL A 57 -9.79 -8.16 -1.03
N VAL A 58 -9.65 -7.22 -0.10
CA VAL A 58 -9.03 -5.91 -0.35
C VAL A 58 -7.59 -5.95 0.14
N LEU A 59 -6.64 -5.55 -0.69
CA LEU A 59 -5.23 -5.62 -0.37
C LEU A 59 -4.72 -4.29 0.19
N SER A 60 -4.18 -4.33 1.40
CA SER A 60 -3.60 -3.18 2.11
C SER A 60 -2.25 -3.54 2.75
N PRO A 61 -1.32 -4.25 2.05
CA PRO A 61 -0.09 -4.71 2.70
C PRO A 61 0.71 -3.54 3.25
N ALA A 62 1.00 -3.59 4.56
CA ALA A 62 1.53 -2.45 5.30
C ALA A 62 2.93 -2.02 4.81
N ASP A 63 3.73 -2.95 4.29
CA ASP A 63 5.06 -2.70 3.71
C ASP A 63 5.01 -2.00 2.34
N ARG A 64 3.81 -1.77 1.79
CA ARG A 64 3.59 -1.14 0.48
C ARG A 64 2.59 0.01 0.53
N LEU A 65 1.47 -0.19 1.22
CA LEU A 65 0.29 0.66 1.09
C LEU A 65 -0.07 1.45 2.35
N TYR A 66 0.55 1.18 3.53
CA TYR A 66 0.34 2.01 4.69
C TYR A 66 1.06 3.35 4.55
N LEU A 67 0.28 4.41 4.42
CA LEU A 67 0.81 5.76 4.16
C LEU A 67 1.38 6.43 5.43
N ASP A 68 1.11 5.89 6.61
CA ASP A 68 1.73 6.28 7.88
C ASP A 68 3.12 5.67 8.11
N MET A 69 3.56 4.74 7.27
CA MET A 69 4.98 4.32 7.25
C MET A 69 5.86 5.44 6.69
N LYS A 70 7.03 5.65 7.30
CA LYS A 70 8.01 6.65 6.83
C LYS A 70 8.41 6.40 5.38
N TYR A 71 8.67 7.47 4.66
CA TYR A 71 9.23 7.38 3.31
C TYR A 71 10.69 6.91 3.29
N ASP A 72 11.43 7.30 4.32
CA ASP A 72 12.83 6.95 4.56
C ASP A 72 13.17 7.18 6.03
N THR A 73 14.39 6.85 6.43
CA THR A 73 14.86 6.98 7.83
C THR A 73 14.99 8.41 8.31
N SER A 74 15.04 9.41 7.42
CA SER A 74 15.11 10.84 7.74
C SER A 74 13.75 11.50 7.94
N THR A 75 12.66 10.85 7.50
CA THR A 75 11.30 11.35 7.66
C THR A 75 10.95 11.42 9.15
N VAL A 76 10.49 12.59 9.63
CA VAL A 76 10.16 12.80 11.04
C VAL A 76 8.83 12.12 11.41
N LEU A 77 7.80 12.34 10.58
CA LEU A 77 6.47 11.76 10.74
C LEU A 77 6.46 10.28 10.37
N GLY A 78 5.51 9.55 10.93
CA GLY A 78 5.24 8.15 10.57
C GLY A 78 5.99 7.13 11.41
N LEU A 79 5.68 5.86 11.15
CA LEU A 79 6.19 4.67 11.83
C LEU A 79 7.12 3.87 10.89
N THR A 80 7.78 2.84 11.43
CA THR A 80 8.75 2.02 10.65
C THR A 80 8.55 0.52 10.83
N TRP A 81 7.53 0.08 11.58
CA TRP A 81 7.35 -1.33 11.94
C TRP A 81 7.11 -2.26 10.73
N ALA A 82 6.54 -1.70 9.62
CA ALA A 82 6.38 -2.44 8.36
C ALA A 82 7.43 -2.07 7.30
N GLY A 83 8.45 -1.31 7.67
CA GLY A 83 9.48 -0.82 6.77
C GLY A 83 9.38 0.68 6.47
N VAL A 84 10.02 1.10 5.40
CA VAL A 84 10.06 2.50 4.94
C VAL A 84 9.72 2.57 3.44
N PRO A 85 8.47 2.33 3.05
CA PRO A 85 8.06 2.31 1.65
C PRO A 85 8.11 3.71 1.05
N ASP A 86 9.05 3.93 0.12
CA ASP A 86 9.08 5.12 -0.70
C ASP A 86 8.03 5.07 -1.83
N GLU A 87 7.98 6.09 -2.67
CA GLU A 87 7.02 6.20 -3.76
C GLU A 87 7.14 5.06 -4.78
N ARG A 88 8.38 4.62 -5.04
CA ARG A 88 8.62 3.52 -5.96
C ARG A 88 8.20 2.18 -5.35
N MET A 89 8.55 1.93 -4.10
CA MET A 89 8.15 0.70 -3.40
C MET A 89 6.63 0.55 -3.29
N SER A 90 5.91 1.66 -3.13
CA SER A 90 4.43 1.65 -3.07
C SER A 90 3.78 1.42 -4.45
N TYR A 91 4.46 1.72 -5.54
CA TYR A 91 3.93 1.63 -6.91
C TYR A 91 4.44 0.42 -7.69
N ASP A 92 5.78 0.17 -7.65
CA ASP A 92 6.48 -0.75 -8.55
C ASP A 92 6.58 -2.16 -7.96
N TRP A 93 5.42 -2.79 -7.78
CA TRP A 93 5.30 -4.17 -7.33
C TRP A 93 4.14 -4.89 -8.03
N SER A 94 4.22 -6.22 -8.07
CA SER A 94 3.20 -7.06 -8.67
C SER A 94 2.27 -7.63 -7.59
N ILE A 95 0.97 -7.43 -7.76
CA ILE A 95 -0.06 -8.02 -6.89
C ILE A 95 -0.01 -9.54 -7.00
N SER A 96 0.02 -10.08 -8.24
CA SER A 96 0.04 -11.51 -8.49
C SER A 96 1.31 -12.20 -7.97
N ASP A 97 2.47 -11.51 -8.00
CA ASP A 97 3.70 -12.10 -7.46
C ASP A 97 3.70 -12.10 -5.93
N LYS A 98 3.24 -11.00 -5.32
CA LYS A 98 3.17 -10.89 -3.86
C LYS A 98 2.10 -11.78 -3.24
N PHE A 99 0.98 -11.97 -3.92
CA PHE A 99 -0.18 -12.74 -3.46
C PHE A 99 -0.49 -13.91 -4.41
N SER A 100 0.53 -14.65 -4.80
CA SER A 100 0.43 -15.71 -5.82
C SER A 100 -0.51 -16.87 -5.47
N SER A 101 -0.83 -17.07 -4.21
CA SER A 101 -1.81 -18.07 -3.77
C SER A 101 -3.27 -17.57 -3.82
N LEU A 102 -3.51 -16.25 -3.96
CA LEU A 102 -4.87 -15.72 -4.10
C LEU A 102 -5.34 -15.75 -5.55
N PRO A 103 -6.56 -16.26 -5.83
CA PRO A 103 -7.18 -16.11 -7.13
C PRO A 103 -7.37 -14.62 -7.48
N GLU A 104 -7.07 -14.24 -8.72
CA GLU A 104 -7.15 -12.83 -9.14
C GLU A 104 -8.59 -12.29 -9.04
N ASP A 105 -9.57 -13.10 -9.33
CA ASP A 105 -11.00 -12.78 -9.26
C ASP A 105 -11.54 -12.63 -7.82
N ALA A 106 -10.80 -13.11 -6.82
CA ALA A 106 -11.10 -12.86 -5.42
C ALA A 106 -10.63 -11.48 -4.94
N ILE A 107 -9.74 -10.81 -5.69
CA ILE A 107 -9.18 -9.50 -5.30
C ILE A 107 -10.12 -8.39 -5.74
N ALA A 108 -10.80 -7.75 -4.77
CA ALA A 108 -11.72 -6.65 -5.00
C ALA A 108 -11.01 -5.31 -5.29
N GLY A 109 -9.76 -5.16 -4.86
CA GLY A 109 -8.97 -3.95 -5.10
C GLY A 109 -7.87 -3.74 -4.06
N VAL A 110 -7.38 -2.50 -4.00
CA VAL A 110 -6.34 -2.06 -3.07
C VAL A 110 -6.84 -0.90 -2.21
N GLU A 111 -6.34 -0.79 -0.99
CA GLU A 111 -6.60 0.33 -0.08
C GLU A 111 -5.30 0.81 0.55
N ALA A 112 -5.18 2.11 0.73
CA ALA A 112 -4.02 2.75 1.37
C ALA A 112 -4.42 3.36 2.72
N PRO A 113 -4.32 2.62 3.83
CA PRO A 113 -4.56 3.14 5.16
C PRO A 113 -3.57 4.24 5.55
N LEU A 114 -4.06 5.23 6.30
CA LEU A 114 -3.26 6.31 6.89
C LEU A 114 -3.65 6.49 8.35
N TRP A 115 -2.85 5.95 9.26
CA TRP A 115 -3.07 6.02 10.69
C TRP A 115 -2.47 7.30 11.30
N SER A 116 -3.04 7.78 12.37
CA SER A 116 -2.78 9.14 12.87
C SER A 116 -1.87 9.23 14.09
N GLU A 117 -1.19 8.15 14.50
CA GLU A 117 -0.38 8.12 15.72
C GLU A 117 0.68 9.22 15.79
N THR A 118 1.19 9.64 14.63
CA THR A 118 2.23 10.70 14.54
C THR A 118 1.76 11.94 13.78
N LEU A 119 0.48 12.00 13.37
CA LEU A 119 -0.06 13.03 12.50
C LEU A 119 -1.02 13.92 13.30
N GLY A 120 -0.73 15.20 13.42
CA GLY A 120 -1.50 16.14 14.21
C GLY A 120 -2.25 17.21 13.42
N THR A 121 -1.86 17.42 12.15
CA THR A 121 -2.41 18.49 11.31
C THR A 121 -2.80 17.97 9.93
N LEU A 122 -3.62 18.72 9.18
CA LEU A 122 -3.95 18.38 7.79
C LEU A 122 -2.69 18.33 6.92
N GLU A 123 -1.75 19.23 7.14
CA GLU A 123 -0.49 19.28 6.43
C GLU A 123 0.35 18.01 6.64
N ASP A 124 0.30 17.41 7.85
CA ASP A 124 0.96 16.14 8.14
C ASP A 124 0.32 15.00 7.34
N PHE A 125 -1.02 14.95 7.31
CA PHE A 125 -1.76 13.96 6.53
C PHE A 125 -1.45 14.07 5.03
N GLU A 126 -1.47 15.27 4.49
CA GLU A 126 -1.17 15.53 3.07
C GLU A 126 0.27 15.14 2.74
N TYR A 127 1.24 15.50 3.59
CA TYR A 127 2.64 15.15 3.42
C TYR A 127 2.86 13.63 3.39
N MET A 128 2.18 12.90 4.26
CA MET A 128 2.30 11.45 4.33
C MET A 128 1.51 10.74 3.23
N ALA A 129 0.38 11.28 2.78
CA ALA A 129 -0.42 10.73 1.70
C ALA A 129 0.21 10.97 0.33
N PHE A 130 0.62 12.21 0.05
CA PHE A 130 1.12 12.58 -1.26
C PHE A 130 2.66 12.63 -1.31
N PRO A 131 3.26 12.02 -2.34
CA PRO A 131 2.65 11.56 -3.60
C PRO A 131 2.24 10.08 -3.65
N ARG A 132 2.49 9.25 -2.62
CA ARG A 132 2.25 7.79 -2.66
C ARG A 132 0.81 7.42 -3.01
N LEU A 133 -0.18 8.14 -2.48
CA LEU A 133 -1.61 7.87 -2.73
C LEU A 133 -1.96 7.89 -4.23
N ALA A 134 -1.33 8.76 -5.02
CA ALA A 134 -1.53 8.78 -6.45
C ALA A 134 -1.05 7.49 -7.14
N GLY A 135 0.07 6.92 -6.64
CA GLY A 135 0.59 5.64 -7.13
C GLY A 135 -0.32 4.46 -6.75
N VAL A 136 -0.88 4.49 -5.54
CA VAL A 136 -1.85 3.47 -5.11
C VAL A 136 -3.12 3.52 -5.97
N ALA A 137 -3.60 4.71 -6.31
CA ALA A 137 -4.74 4.85 -7.22
C ALA A 137 -4.44 4.24 -8.60
N GLU A 138 -3.26 4.51 -9.16
CA GLU A 138 -2.87 3.91 -10.44
C GLU A 138 -2.66 2.39 -10.33
N LEU A 139 -2.11 1.89 -9.23
CA LEU A 139 -1.99 0.46 -8.96
C LEU A 139 -3.34 -0.26 -9.03
N GLY A 140 -4.39 0.35 -8.49
CA GLY A 140 -5.74 -0.22 -8.48
C GLY A 140 -6.50 -0.11 -9.80
N TRP A 141 -6.17 0.87 -10.66
CA TRP A 141 -6.92 1.15 -11.89
C TRP A 141 -6.21 0.72 -13.17
N THR A 142 -4.89 0.53 -13.13
CA THR A 142 -4.09 0.27 -14.33
C THR A 142 -3.56 -1.16 -14.32
N PRO A 143 -3.84 -1.96 -15.36
CA PRO A 143 -3.28 -3.30 -15.49
C PRO A 143 -1.75 -3.31 -15.33
N ALA A 144 -1.20 -4.33 -14.68
CA ALA A 144 0.24 -4.43 -14.40
C ALA A 144 1.10 -4.29 -15.66
N SER A 145 0.64 -4.85 -16.80
CA SER A 145 1.33 -4.78 -18.09
C SER A 145 1.44 -3.37 -18.70
N LEU A 146 0.65 -2.41 -18.19
CA LEU A 146 0.64 -1.01 -18.65
C LEU A 146 1.30 -0.07 -17.63
N ARG A 147 1.78 -0.59 -16.49
CA ARG A 147 2.47 0.21 -15.48
C ARG A 147 3.97 0.21 -15.74
N ASP A 148 4.57 1.39 -15.78
CA ASP A 148 6.00 1.61 -15.90
C ASP A 148 6.44 2.75 -14.98
N TRP A 149 7.37 2.45 -14.08
CA TRP A 149 7.85 3.44 -13.10
C TRP A 149 8.53 4.65 -13.76
N ALA A 150 9.30 4.43 -14.83
CA ALA A 150 10.04 5.52 -15.47
C ALA A 150 9.10 6.53 -16.13
N GLU A 151 7.99 6.05 -16.68
CA GLU A 151 6.93 6.88 -17.27
C GLU A 151 6.04 7.50 -16.20
N TYR A 152 5.59 6.69 -15.22
CA TYR A 152 4.73 7.14 -14.14
C TYR A 152 5.34 8.30 -13.34
N ARG A 153 6.62 8.20 -12.95
CA ARG A 153 7.28 9.27 -12.17
C ARG A 153 7.28 10.62 -12.87
N ILE A 154 7.29 10.65 -14.20
CA ILE A 154 7.21 11.89 -15.01
C ILE A 154 5.79 12.47 -14.91
N ARG A 155 4.76 11.66 -15.11
CA ARG A 155 3.35 12.07 -14.96
C ARG A 155 3.06 12.54 -13.53
N LEU A 156 3.62 11.85 -12.54
CA LEU A 156 3.51 12.22 -11.13
C LEU A 156 4.15 13.59 -10.86
N GLY A 157 5.34 13.84 -11.41
CA GLY A 157 6.03 15.13 -11.29
C GLY A 157 5.21 16.31 -11.85
N ALA A 158 4.49 16.09 -12.94
CA ALA A 158 3.61 17.09 -13.54
C ALA A 158 2.38 17.45 -12.67
N GLN A 159 2.00 16.61 -11.67
CA GLN A 159 0.91 16.94 -10.74
C GLN A 159 1.29 18.04 -9.73
N SER A 160 2.58 18.34 -9.56
CA SER A 160 3.06 19.34 -8.60
C SER A 160 2.40 20.70 -8.79
N ALA A 161 2.27 21.17 -10.02
CA ALA A 161 1.62 22.46 -10.33
C ALA A 161 0.17 22.48 -9.84
N ARG A 162 -0.58 21.40 -10.05
CA ARG A 162 -1.95 21.27 -9.59
C ARG A 162 -2.05 21.22 -8.05
N TRP A 163 -1.18 20.45 -7.41
CA TRP A 163 -1.16 20.36 -5.94
C TRP A 163 -0.79 21.69 -5.28
N MET A 164 0.16 22.43 -5.87
CA MET A 164 0.49 23.78 -5.39
C MET A 164 -0.70 24.75 -5.49
N VAL A 165 -1.46 24.72 -6.58
CA VAL A 165 -2.66 25.55 -6.74
C VAL A 165 -3.76 25.18 -5.74
N LEU A 166 -3.88 23.89 -5.42
CA LEU A 166 -4.84 23.38 -4.44
C LEU A 166 -4.37 23.56 -2.99
N GLY A 167 -3.14 24.00 -2.75
CA GLY A 167 -2.55 24.18 -1.42
C GLY A 167 -2.20 22.86 -0.72
N ILE A 168 -2.07 21.75 -1.46
CA ILE A 168 -1.74 20.44 -0.89
C ILE A 168 -0.27 20.40 -0.49
N ASN A 169 0.01 20.02 0.75
CA ASN A 169 1.35 19.81 1.28
C ASN A 169 1.86 18.40 0.89
N PHE A 170 2.58 18.27 -0.20
CA PHE A 170 3.11 16.99 -0.65
C PHE A 170 4.62 16.88 -0.44
N ARG A 171 5.10 15.66 -0.17
CA ARG A 171 6.53 15.37 -0.08
C ARG A 171 7.21 15.53 -1.44
N ARG A 172 8.29 16.31 -1.47
CA ARG A 172 9.12 16.48 -2.67
C ARG A 172 10.21 15.42 -2.70
N SER A 173 9.82 14.21 -3.11
CA SER A 173 10.72 13.08 -3.22
C SER A 173 11.83 13.33 -4.26
N PRO A 174 13.08 12.92 -3.97
CA PRO A 174 14.15 12.96 -4.96
C PRO A 174 13.99 11.96 -6.11
N LEU A 175 13.07 11.00 -5.98
CA LEU A 175 12.79 10.01 -7.02
C LEU A 175 11.93 10.58 -8.16
N ILE A 176 11.29 11.72 -7.94
CA ILE A 176 10.32 12.32 -8.86
C ILE A 176 10.90 13.60 -9.48
N PRO A 177 10.85 13.76 -10.82
CA PRO A 177 11.25 14.97 -11.50
C PRO A 177 10.13 16.02 -11.41
N TRP A 178 10.08 16.76 -10.29
CA TRP A 178 9.03 17.75 -10.03
C TRP A 178 9.07 18.89 -11.03
N ASP A 179 7.94 19.14 -11.70
CA ASP A 179 7.74 20.37 -12.46
C ASP A 179 7.31 21.49 -11.49
N MET A 180 8.27 22.32 -11.12
CA MET A 180 8.04 23.40 -10.16
C MET A 180 7.47 24.67 -10.81
N GLY A 181 7.14 24.62 -12.12
CA GLY A 181 6.73 25.80 -12.87
C GLY A 181 7.84 26.84 -13.00
N PRO A 182 7.60 27.97 -13.66
CA PRO A 182 8.57 29.04 -13.73
C PRO A 182 8.81 29.61 -12.32
N THR A 183 10.06 29.57 -11.85
CA THR A 183 10.48 30.28 -10.64
C THR A 183 10.34 31.78 -10.92
N ASN A 184 9.30 32.40 -10.40
CA ASN A 184 9.21 33.84 -10.36
C ASN A 184 10.33 34.35 -9.44
N HIS A 185 11.40 34.86 -10.05
CA HIS A 185 12.45 35.63 -9.37
C HIS A 185 11.98 37.05 -9.14
#